data_97bfbe25f10e6e97a9a23eefef4bf79e
#
_entry.id   97bfbe25f10e6e97a9a23eefef4bf79e
#
_cell.length_a   1.000
_cell.length_b   1.000
_cell.length_c   1.000
_cell.angle_alpha   90.00
_cell.angle_beta   90.00
_cell.angle_gamma   90.00
#
_symmetry.space_group_name_H-M   'P 1'
#
loop_
_entity.id
_entity.type
_entity.pdbx_description
1 polymer ?
#
loop_
_entity_poly.entity_id
_entity_poly.type
_entity_poly.pdbx_seq_one_letter_code
_entity_poly.pdbx_strand_id
1 'polypeptide(L)'
;MPLTASIIVPTRMRAGYLDVALASIAPQAAAAGAEMLVVDDGPDAQTAEVARRHGARYVAHTASRGLNAARNTGIDAARGAPLVFVDDDVAVRPGWLAALLGADAHAEPEVGVLTGPIHVRFEDHPLRSCGREGPPISSQDFGASDRDVPHAWGANMTVRRPWLREAGRFDESRELYGDEQEWQRRLLTAGGRIRYVAAAALDHRRAGDDARLRSLAGAAYRRGQASRRFDVHKRAAPSLARELLVLAGCAAHTLRHRCPNGIVLAAHSLGRLRAAGSAGGRAADGAGAAAGDGDEDPDFLSGSSGTVRGLRRPPLRVADLLLDLEAAVRVRRLDRAARSHPPPRRVLVLGVQRPGRLMNAARIELHRTRHTVAMHTIAMGAGGKFENLNELLAAHPPEGHDWLLVIDDDVVLPRGFLDRFLQCAEHGGLQLAQPAHRLHSHAAWAVTRRRRGGAVRETHFAEIGPVTAFAAATFPTLLAFPALRMGWGLDAHWSALARERGWTIGVVDAAPVLHTTPVGGGYERAAAVAEARAFLSERPYVTRTQARWSRRLL
;
A
#
# COMPACT_ATOMS: atom_id res chain seq x y z
N MET A 1 -44.29 -12.38 -14.71
CA MET A 1 -43.32 -11.80 -15.63
C MET A 1 -41.95 -11.83 -15.00
N PRO A 2 -40.85 -11.97 -15.74
CA PRO A 2 -39.52 -11.87 -15.15
C PRO A 2 -39.33 -10.44 -14.58
N LEU A 3 -38.60 -10.36 -13.45
CA LEU A 3 -38.29 -9.09 -12.80
C LEU A 3 -37.30 -8.28 -13.67
N THR A 4 -37.55 -6.98 -13.81
CA THR A 4 -36.71 -6.10 -14.64
C THR A 4 -35.44 -5.64 -13.94
N ALA A 5 -35.40 -5.66 -12.59
CA ALA A 5 -34.23 -5.32 -11.77
C ALA A 5 -34.44 -5.82 -10.33
N SER A 6 -33.36 -5.85 -9.55
CA SER A 6 -33.40 -5.97 -8.10
C SER A 6 -32.78 -4.73 -7.45
N ILE A 7 -33.58 -3.98 -6.69
CA ILE A 7 -33.11 -2.81 -5.94
C ILE A 7 -32.71 -3.27 -4.56
N ILE A 8 -31.44 -3.10 -4.19
CA ILE A 8 -30.83 -3.58 -2.94
C ILE A 8 -30.53 -2.38 -2.06
N VAL A 9 -31.15 -2.35 -0.88
CA VAL A 9 -31.02 -1.28 0.12
C VAL A 9 -30.38 -1.86 1.38
N PRO A 10 -29.08 -1.79 1.55
CA PRO A 10 -28.41 -2.13 2.81
C PRO A 10 -28.79 -1.10 3.87
N THR A 11 -29.08 -1.56 5.10
CA THR A 11 -29.42 -0.67 6.21
C THR A 11 -28.96 -1.25 7.54
N ARG A 12 -28.90 -0.40 8.58
CA ARG A 12 -28.67 -0.84 9.95
C ARG A 12 -29.19 0.20 10.95
N MET A 13 -30.20 -0.15 11.73
CA MET A 13 -30.77 0.69 12.81
C MET A 13 -31.15 2.12 12.35
N ARG A 14 -31.68 2.26 11.12
CA ARG A 14 -32.00 3.56 10.50
C ARG A 14 -33.40 3.56 9.85
N ALA A 15 -34.38 2.92 10.53
CA ALA A 15 -35.73 2.76 10.01
C ALA A 15 -36.39 4.06 9.48
N GLY A 16 -36.14 5.21 10.13
CA GLY A 16 -36.69 6.50 9.69
C GLY A 16 -36.09 7.01 8.35
N TYR A 17 -34.81 6.75 8.10
CA TYR A 17 -34.20 7.04 6.80
C TYR A 17 -34.70 6.09 5.72
N LEU A 18 -34.71 4.79 6.03
CA LEU A 18 -35.21 3.73 5.15
C LEU A 18 -36.65 3.98 4.70
N ASP A 19 -37.50 4.47 5.59
CA ASP A 19 -38.91 4.77 5.27
C ASP A 19 -39.03 5.78 4.14
N VAL A 20 -38.28 6.86 4.20
CA VAL A 20 -38.28 7.89 3.15
C VAL A 20 -37.63 7.38 1.85
N ALA A 21 -36.54 6.59 1.97
CA ALA A 21 -35.93 6.00 0.79
C ALA A 21 -36.91 5.08 0.06
N LEU A 22 -37.52 4.14 0.77
CA LEU A 22 -38.48 3.20 0.19
C LEU A 22 -39.73 3.90 -0.35
N ALA A 23 -40.22 4.94 0.33
CA ALA A 23 -41.35 5.74 -0.16
C ALA A 23 -41.08 6.38 -1.55
N SER A 24 -39.83 6.78 -1.80
CA SER A 24 -39.43 7.33 -3.09
C SER A 24 -39.15 6.27 -4.17
N ILE A 25 -38.71 5.07 -3.76
CA ILE A 25 -38.34 3.95 -4.64
C ILE A 25 -39.55 3.12 -5.05
N ALA A 26 -40.44 2.79 -4.10
CA ALA A 26 -41.52 1.82 -4.30
C ALA A 26 -42.45 2.13 -5.50
N PRO A 27 -42.89 3.38 -5.75
CA PRO A 27 -43.71 3.66 -6.91
C PRO A 27 -42.99 3.37 -8.23
N GLN A 28 -41.69 3.65 -8.31
CA GLN A 28 -40.92 3.42 -9.52
C GLN A 28 -40.59 1.94 -9.70
N ALA A 29 -40.31 1.22 -8.60
CA ALA A 29 -40.11 -0.22 -8.63
C ALA A 29 -41.35 -0.97 -9.11
N ALA A 30 -42.54 -0.59 -8.59
CA ALA A 30 -43.80 -1.17 -9.00
C ALA A 30 -44.10 -0.89 -10.50
N ALA A 31 -43.92 0.34 -10.95
CA ALA A 31 -44.12 0.72 -12.35
C ALA A 31 -43.17 -0.02 -13.32
N ALA A 32 -41.96 -0.31 -12.90
CA ALA A 32 -40.97 -1.02 -13.68
C ALA A 32 -41.05 -2.56 -13.56
N GLY A 33 -41.80 -3.11 -12.62
CA GLY A 33 -41.82 -4.55 -12.34
C GLY A 33 -40.50 -5.03 -11.69
N ALA A 34 -39.83 -4.17 -10.90
CA ALA A 34 -38.60 -4.47 -10.17
C ALA A 34 -38.92 -4.92 -8.74
N GLU A 35 -38.08 -5.78 -8.16
CA GLU A 35 -38.15 -6.10 -6.72
C GLU A 35 -37.34 -5.13 -5.88
N MET A 36 -37.77 -4.96 -4.63
CA MET A 36 -37.00 -4.26 -3.59
C MET A 36 -36.55 -5.24 -2.53
N LEU A 37 -35.27 -5.16 -2.17
CA LEU A 37 -34.60 -5.97 -1.14
C LEU A 37 -34.01 -5.04 -0.10
N VAL A 38 -34.50 -5.15 1.14
CA VAL A 38 -33.88 -4.52 2.30
C VAL A 38 -32.98 -5.56 2.98
N VAL A 39 -31.67 -5.26 3.06
CA VAL A 39 -30.70 -6.11 3.75
C VAL A 39 -30.28 -5.41 5.02
N ASP A 40 -30.78 -5.91 6.17
CA ASP A 40 -30.50 -5.36 7.50
C ASP A 40 -29.26 -6.01 8.11
N ASP A 41 -28.23 -5.22 8.36
CA ASP A 41 -26.97 -5.68 8.95
C ASP A 41 -27.07 -5.78 10.50
N GLY A 42 -28.08 -6.47 10.95
CA GLY A 42 -28.42 -6.74 12.34
C GLY A 42 -29.93 -6.60 12.54
N PRO A 43 -30.61 -7.59 13.13
CA PRO A 43 -32.06 -7.62 13.13
C PRO A 43 -32.67 -6.45 13.92
N ASP A 44 -33.52 -5.68 13.25
CA ASP A 44 -34.29 -4.58 13.87
C ASP A 44 -35.75 -4.65 13.46
N ALA A 45 -36.64 -4.75 14.46
CA ALA A 45 -38.08 -4.89 14.26
C ALA A 45 -38.70 -3.67 13.54
N GLN A 46 -38.17 -2.45 13.77
CA GLN A 46 -38.66 -1.25 13.10
C GLN A 46 -38.28 -1.26 11.62
N THR A 47 -37.05 -1.66 11.32
CA THR A 47 -36.57 -1.83 9.94
C THR A 47 -37.37 -2.87 9.18
N ALA A 48 -37.67 -4.02 9.79
CA ALA A 48 -38.49 -5.07 9.21
C ALA A 48 -39.94 -4.58 8.91
N GLU A 49 -40.55 -3.81 9.81
CA GLU A 49 -41.89 -3.24 9.63
C GLU A 49 -41.92 -2.20 8.50
N VAL A 50 -40.89 -1.34 8.38
CA VAL A 50 -40.77 -0.38 7.29
C VAL A 50 -40.65 -1.13 5.96
N ALA A 51 -39.80 -2.13 5.86
CA ALA A 51 -39.66 -2.95 4.66
C ALA A 51 -40.99 -3.57 4.21
N ARG A 52 -41.72 -4.19 5.17
CA ARG A 52 -43.03 -4.79 4.91
C ARG A 52 -44.05 -3.76 4.40
N ARG A 53 -44.14 -2.58 5.02
CA ARG A 53 -45.07 -1.51 4.66
C ARG A 53 -44.90 -1.04 3.22
N HIS A 54 -43.66 -1.01 2.74
CA HIS A 54 -43.36 -0.62 1.36
C HIS A 54 -43.30 -1.81 0.39
N GLY A 55 -43.66 -3.02 0.80
CA GLY A 55 -43.66 -4.21 -0.05
C GLY A 55 -42.26 -4.70 -0.43
N ALA A 56 -41.22 -4.31 0.34
CA ALA A 56 -39.87 -4.78 0.15
C ALA A 56 -39.64 -6.13 0.85
N ARG A 57 -38.90 -7.01 0.22
CA ARG A 57 -38.45 -8.27 0.82
C ARG A 57 -37.35 -7.97 1.83
N TYR A 58 -37.53 -8.42 3.06
CA TYR A 58 -36.59 -8.19 4.15
C TYR A 58 -35.68 -9.40 4.35
N VAL A 59 -34.38 -9.16 4.46
CA VAL A 59 -33.34 -10.15 4.78
C VAL A 59 -32.45 -9.54 5.86
N ALA A 60 -32.25 -10.25 6.97
CA ALA A 60 -31.43 -9.75 8.08
C ALA A 60 -30.26 -10.68 8.39
N HIS A 61 -29.12 -10.11 8.74
CA HIS A 61 -28.04 -10.84 9.37
C HIS A 61 -28.36 -11.07 10.84
N THR A 62 -27.97 -12.21 11.39
CA THR A 62 -28.13 -12.52 12.84
C THR A 62 -27.26 -11.61 13.72
N ALA A 63 -26.16 -11.09 13.18
CA ALA A 63 -25.27 -10.11 13.79
C ALA A 63 -24.65 -9.25 12.69
N SER A 64 -24.17 -8.04 13.05
CA SER A 64 -23.55 -7.13 12.08
C SER A 64 -22.30 -7.74 11.46
N ARG A 65 -22.26 -7.74 10.12
CA ARG A 65 -21.16 -8.23 9.28
C ARG A 65 -20.54 -7.14 8.40
N GLY A 66 -21.16 -5.96 8.38
CA GLY A 66 -20.70 -4.80 7.59
C GLY A 66 -21.40 -4.62 6.25
N LEU A 67 -21.20 -3.43 5.66
CA LEU A 67 -21.91 -2.99 4.45
C LEU A 67 -21.67 -3.92 3.25
N ASN A 68 -20.44 -4.38 3.03
CA ASN A 68 -20.12 -5.27 1.92
C ASN A 68 -20.76 -6.66 2.08
N ALA A 69 -20.85 -7.18 3.30
CA ALA A 69 -21.58 -8.41 3.57
C ALA A 69 -23.07 -8.24 3.28
N ALA A 70 -23.65 -7.09 3.62
CA ALA A 70 -25.05 -6.79 3.29
C ALA A 70 -25.25 -6.67 1.77
N ARG A 71 -24.35 -6.02 1.04
CA ARG A 71 -24.40 -5.98 -0.43
C ARG A 71 -24.30 -7.39 -1.04
N ASN A 72 -23.37 -8.21 -0.57
CA ASN A 72 -23.22 -9.59 -1.05
C ASN A 72 -24.45 -10.46 -0.75
N THR A 73 -25.03 -10.33 0.43
CA THR A 73 -26.31 -10.99 0.77
C THR A 73 -27.42 -10.52 -0.15
N GLY A 74 -27.46 -9.25 -0.49
CA GLY A 74 -28.40 -8.70 -1.48
C GLY A 74 -28.20 -9.28 -2.89
N ILE A 75 -26.95 -9.46 -3.33
CA ILE A 75 -26.61 -10.12 -4.60
C ILE A 75 -27.16 -11.55 -4.65
N ASP A 76 -26.97 -12.32 -3.55
CA ASP A 76 -27.45 -13.71 -3.45
C ASP A 76 -28.96 -13.80 -3.44
N ALA A 77 -29.61 -12.88 -2.74
CA ALA A 77 -31.06 -12.86 -2.62
C ALA A 77 -31.77 -12.31 -3.86
N ALA A 78 -31.08 -11.54 -4.70
CA ALA A 78 -31.66 -10.85 -5.86
C ALA A 78 -32.08 -11.80 -6.99
N ARG A 79 -33.28 -11.59 -7.54
CA ARG A 79 -33.90 -12.40 -8.61
C ARG A 79 -33.92 -11.69 -9.96
N GLY A 80 -33.92 -10.35 -9.97
CA GLY A 80 -33.91 -9.51 -11.17
C GLY A 80 -32.49 -9.12 -11.60
N ALA A 81 -32.38 -8.51 -12.78
CA ALA A 81 -31.16 -7.94 -13.32
C ALA A 81 -31.51 -6.70 -14.18
N PRO A 82 -30.72 -5.60 -14.09
CA PRO A 82 -29.49 -5.40 -13.31
C PRO A 82 -29.73 -5.31 -11.78
N LEU A 83 -28.64 -5.22 -11.00
CA LEU A 83 -28.68 -5.02 -9.56
C LEU A 83 -28.45 -3.54 -9.23
N VAL A 84 -29.43 -2.92 -8.60
CA VAL A 84 -29.41 -1.48 -8.29
C VAL A 84 -29.13 -1.30 -6.80
N PHE A 85 -27.91 -0.94 -6.44
CA PHE A 85 -27.55 -0.59 -5.06
C PHE A 85 -27.89 0.86 -4.79
N VAL A 86 -28.54 1.09 -3.66
CA VAL A 86 -28.92 2.42 -3.20
C VAL A 86 -28.88 2.46 -1.68
N ASP A 87 -28.34 3.55 -1.10
CA ASP A 87 -28.25 3.67 0.37
C ASP A 87 -29.62 3.97 1.01
N ASP A 88 -29.74 3.72 2.30
CA ASP A 88 -30.99 3.93 3.06
C ASP A 88 -31.30 5.41 3.35
N ASP A 89 -30.34 6.33 3.15
CA ASP A 89 -30.44 7.77 3.43
C ASP A 89 -30.59 8.63 2.17
N VAL A 90 -31.25 8.08 1.16
CA VAL A 90 -31.51 8.79 -0.09
C VAL A 90 -33.01 9.06 -0.29
N ALA A 91 -33.32 9.93 -1.26
CA ALA A 91 -34.62 10.05 -1.92
C ALA A 91 -34.40 10.08 -3.43
N VAL A 92 -34.87 9.08 -4.16
CA VAL A 92 -34.73 9.03 -5.61
C VAL A 92 -35.69 10.02 -6.28
N ARG A 93 -35.21 10.68 -7.33
CA ARG A 93 -36.03 11.64 -8.09
C ARG A 93 -36.96 10.93 -9.10
N PRO A 94 -38.07 11.56 -9.51
CA PRO A 94 -38.94 10.99 -10.53
C PRO A 94 -38.14 10.58 -11.79
N GLY A 95 -38.42 9.40 -12.33
CA GLY A 95 -37.75 8.86 -13.51
C GLY A 95 -36.36 8.22 -13.28
N TRP A 96 -35.87 8.23 -12.04
CA TRP A 96 -34.53 7.67 -11.68
C TRP A 96 -34.35 6.22 -12.16
N LEU A 97 -35.30 5.32 -11.80
CA LEU A 97 -35.20 3.91 -12.18
C LEU A 97 -35.38 3.70 -13.69
N ALA A 98 -36.32 4.40 -14.28
CA ALA A 98 -36.56 4.31 -15.72
C ALA A 98 -35.33 4.75 -16.54
N ALA A 99 -34.61 5.79 -16.09
CA ALA A 99 -33.37 6.25 -16.73
C ALA A 99 -32.27 5.19 -16.62
N LEU A 100 -32.08 4.55 -15.44
CA LEU A 100 -31.10 3.47 -15.26
C LEU A 100 -31.41 2.25 -16.12
N LEU A 101 -32.67 1.81 -16.16
CA LEU A 101 -33.07 0.63 -16.94
C LEU A 101 -33.01 0.93 -18.46
N GLY A 102 -33.38 2.14 -18.88
CA GLY A 102 -33.23 2.56 -20.27
C GLY A 102 -31.76 2.58 -20.70
N ALA A 103 -30.89 3.12 -19.87
CA ALA A 103 -29.45 3.11 -20.13
C ALA A 103 -28.85 1.70 -20.11
N ASP A 104 -29.30 0.80 -19.22
CA ASP A 104 -28.83 -0.61 -19.16
C ASP A 104 -29.20 -1.37 -20.44
N ALA A 105 -30.43 -1.17 -20.95
CA ALA A 105 -30.93 -1.83 -22.16
C ALA A 105 -30.14 -1.48 -23.44
N HIS A 106 -29.52 -0.30 -23.47
CA HIS A 106 -28.74 0.19 -24.61
C HIS A 106 -27.22 0.22 -24.33
N ALA A 107 -26.76 -0.23 -23.14
CA ALA A 107 -25.35 -0.18 -22.79
C ALA A 107 -24.54 -1.25 -23.53
N GLU A 108 -23.38 -0.85 -24.01
CA GLU A 108 -22.39 -1.74 -24.60
C GLU A 108 -21.94 -2.81 -23.55
N PRO A 109 -21.48 -3.98 -23.99
CA PRO A 109 -21.07 -5.08 -23.08
C PRO A 109 -20.02 -4.66 -22.03
N GLU A 110 -19.13 -3.74 -22.37
CA GLU A 110 -18.05 -3.23 -21.51
C GLU A 110 -18.56 -2.35 -20.37
N VAL A 111 -19.77 -1.77 -20.50
CA VAL A 111 -20.37 -1.00 -19.40
C VAL A 111 -20.82 -1.97 -18.31
N GLY A 112 -20.08 -1.99 -17.21
CA GLY A 112 -20.35 -2.88 -16.07
C GLY A 112 -21.13 -2.21 -14.96
N VAL A 113 -21.05 -0.87 -14.87
CA VAL A 113 -21.74 -0.07 -13.86
C VAL A 113 -22.42 1.13 -14.50
N LEU A 114 -23.63 1.43 -14.02
CA LEU A 114 -24.32 2.68 -14.29
C LEU A 114 -24.46 3.45 -12.97
N THR A 115 -24.38 4.77 -13.03
CA THR A 115 -24.54 5.68 -11.89
C THR A 115 -25.22 6.96 -12.36
N GLY A 116 -25.62 7.83 -11.45
CA GLY A 116 -26.23 9.11 -11.79
C GLY A 116 -25.90 10.21 -10.79
N PRO A 117 -26.45 11.40 -10.95
CA PRO A 117 -26.26 12.52 -10.03
C PRO A 117 -26.66 12.16 -8.60
N ILE A 118 -25.86 12.61 -7.63
CA ILE A 118 -26.13 12.53 -6.20
C ILE A 118 -26.07 13.95 -5.66
N HIS A 119 -27.23 14.52 -5.37
CA HIS A 119 -27.36 15.86 -4.81
C HIS A 119 -27.45 15.78 -3.29
N VAL A 120 -26.83 16.73 -2.61
CA VAL A 120 -26.88 16.81 -1.15
C VAL A 120 -28.13 17.56 -0.70
N ARG A 121 -28.87 16.98 0.26
CA ARG A 121 -30.03 17.58 0.88
C ARG A 121 -29.93 17.56 2.40
N PHE A 122 -29.85 18.75 3.01
CA PHE A 122 -29.98 18.94 4.46
C PHE A 122 -31.41 19.37 4.77
N GLU A 123 -32.10 18.64 5.63
CA GLU A 123 -33.53 18.87 5.89
C GLU A 123 -33.74 19.83 7.06
N ASP A 124 -33.39 19.46 8.28
CA ASP A 124 -33.73 20.24 9.46
C ASP A 124 -32.69 21.31 9.83
N HIS A 125 -31.43 21.07 9.48
CA HIS A 125 -30.30 21.93 9.82
C HIS A 125 -29.46 22.22 8.58
N PRO A 126 -29.78 23.25 7.78
CA PRO A 126 -29.02 23.57 6.57
C PRO A 126 -27.59 23.99 6.93
N LEU A 127 -26.63 23.29 6.36
CA LEU A 127 -25.23 23.66 6.49
C LEU A 127 -24.89 24.77 5.46
N ARG A 128 -24.53 25.94 5.95
CA ARG A 128 -24.02 27.02 5.08
C ARG A 128 -22.66 26.59 4.51
N SER A 129 -22.56 26.63 3.18
CA SER A 129 -21.31 26.41 2.44
C SER A 129 -20.97 27.66 1.64
N CYS A 130 -19.70 27.97 1.52
CA CYS A 130 -19.23 29.08 0.68
C CYS A 130 -19.17 28.72 -0.83
N GLY A 131 -19.47 27.47 -1.20
CA GLY A 131 -19.44 26.98 -2.58
C GLY A 131 -18.04 26.75 -3.15
N ARG A 132 -16.97 26.97 -2.36
CA ARG A 132 -15.57 26.78 -2.78
C ARG A 132 -15.05 25.36 -2.55
N GLU A 133 -15.73 24.63 -1.67
CA GLU A 133 -15.40 23.25 -1.30
C GLU A 133 -16.59 22.35 -1.56
N GLY A 134 -16.34 21.08 -1.81
CA GLY A 134 -17.36 20.08 -1.94
C GLY A 134 -18.22 19.95 -0.67
N PRO A 135 -19.42 19.44 -0.76
CA PRO A 135 -20.30 19.24 0.40
C PRO A 135 -19.69 18.19 1.38
N PRO A 136 -20.12 18.22 2.66
CA PRO A 136 -19.54 17.36 3.70
C PRO A 136 -19.97 15.89 3.65
N ILE A 137 -20.86 15.54 2.73
CA ILE A 137 -21.32 14.16 2.48
C ILE A 137 -21.14 13.81 1.00
N SER A 138 -21.23 12.53 0.66
CA SER A 138 -21.02 12.06 -0.71
C SER A 138 -21.98 12.74 -1.68
N SER A 139 -21.41 13.30 -2.73
CA SER A 139 -22.11 13.95 -3.83
C SER A 139 -21.43 13.60 -5.14
N GLN A 140 -22.18 13.62 -6.24
CA GLN A 140 -21.68 13.35 -7.57
C GLN A 140 -22.50 14.12 -8.59
N ASP A 141 -21.82 14.90 -9.41
CA ASP A 141 -22.44 15.57 -10.56
C ASP A 141 -21.38 15.74 -11.65
N PHE A 142 -21.55 15.04 -12.75
CA PHE A 142 -20.69 15.11 -13.93
C PHE A 142 -21.35 15.88 -15.09
N GLY A 143 -22.40 16.64 -14.81
CA GLY A 143 -23.09 17.48 -15.77
C GLY A 143 -24.35 16.85 -16.37
N ALA A 144 -24.91 17.53 -17.39
CA ALA A 144 -26.24 17.24 -17.94
C ALA A 144 -26.24 16.18 -19.06
N SER A 145 -25.11 15.56 -19.37
CA SER A 145 -25.01 14.56 -20.44
C SER A 145 -24.40 13.26 -19.96
N ASP A 146 -24.87 12.15 -20.50
CA ASP A 146 -24.33 10.81 -20.25
C ASP A 146 -22.91 10.71 -20.74
N ARG A 147 -22.04 10.04 -19.93
CA ARG A 147 -20.63 9.87 -20.23
C ARG A 147 -19.98 8.76 -19.41
N ASP A 148 -18.84 8.28 -19.82
CA ASP A 148 -18.02 7.41 -18.97
C ASP A 148 -17.33 8.22 -17.88
N VAL A 149 -17.28 7.66 -16.66
CA VAL A 149 -16.76 8.31 -15.47
C VAL A 149 -15.81 7.37 -14.70
N PRO A 150 -14.89 7.91 -13.88
CA PRO A 150 -13.88 7.09 -13.21
C PRO A 150 -14.42 6.30 -12.00
N HIS A 151 -15.57 6.66 -11.45
CA HIS A 151 -16.15 6.01 -10.27
C HIS A 151 -17.66 6.24 -10.15
N ALA A 152 -18.29 5.37 -9.35
CA ALA A 152 -19.66 5.51 -8.86
C ALA A 152 -19.66 5.43 -7.33
N TRP A 153 -20.55 6.14 -6.66
CA TRP A 153 -20.78 5.96 -5.23
C TRP A 153 -21.86 4.91 -4.97
N GLY A 154 -21.68 4.11 -3.92
CA GLY A 154 -22.62 3.06 -3.54
C GLY A 154 -24.05 3.52 -3.31
N ALA A 155 -24.25 4.81 -3.02
CA ALA A 155 -25.56 5.43 -2.88
C ALA A 155 -26.37 5.48 -4.19
N ASN A 156 -25.73 5.35 -5.37
CA ASN A 156 -26.38 5.33 -6.69
C ASN A 156 -25.55 4.49 -7.65
N MET A 157 -25.57 3.17 -7.49
CA MET A 157 -24.71 2.26 -8.26
C MET A 157 -25.50 1.07 -8.78
N THR A 158 -25.64 0.97 -10.09
CA THR A 158 -26.29 -0.16 -10.78
C THR A 158 -25.21 -1.05 -11.38
N VAL A 159 -25.22 -2.34 -11.02
CA VAL A 159 -24.23 -3.32 -11.45
C VAL A 159 -24.88 -4.34 -12.37
N ARG A 160 -24.30 -4.55 -13.53
CA ARG A 160 -24.73 -5.58 -14.49
C ARG A 160 -24.18 -6.95 -14.05
N ARG A 161 -25.04 -7.95 -13.96
CA ARG A 161 -24.68 -9.29 -13.41
C ARG A 161 -23.47 -9.97 -14.04
N PRO A 162 -23.20 -9.89 -15.35
CA PRO A 162 -21.99 -10.52 -15.91
C PRO A 162 -20.70 -10.04 -15.22
N TRP A 163 -20.62 -8.75 -14.87
CA TRP A 163 -19.45 -8.14 -14.24
C TRP A 163 -19.23 -8.56 -12.79
N LEU A 164 -20.24 -9.11 -12.09
CA LEU A 164 -20.03 -9.76 -10.79
C LEU A 164 -19.28 -11.09 -10.91
N ARG A 165 -19.31 -11.74 -12.08
CA ARG A 165 -18.50 -12.94 -12.35
C ARG A 165 -17.05 -12.55 -12.66
N GLU A 166 -16.86 -11.51 -13.46
CA GLU A 166 -15.54 -11.03 -13.89
C GLU A 166 -14.78 -10.32 -12.75
N ALA A 167 -15.42 -9.36 -12.09
CA ALA A 167 -14.81 -8.59 -11.01
C ALA A 167 -14.93 -9.26 -9.62
N GLY A 168 -15.72 -10.33 -9.51
CA GLY A 168 -15.99 -11.01 -8.23
C GLY A 168 -16.95 -10.23 -7.33
N ARG A 169 -17.02 -10.64 -6.06
CA ARG A 169 -17.90 -10.05 -5.03
C ARG A 169 -17.23 -8.88 -4.32
N PHE A 170 -17.99 -8.13 -3.52
CA PHE A 170 -17.44 -7.11 -2.63
C PHE A 170 -16.60 -7.78 -1.53
N ASP A 171 -15.47 -7.17 -1.18
CA ASP A 171 -14.56 -7.66 -0.13
C ASP A 171 -15.13 -7.37 1.27
N GLU A 172 -15.59 -8.41 1.96
CA GLU A 172 -16.22 -8.29 3.29
C GLU A 172 -15.23 -7.96 4.41
N SER A 173 -13.93 -8.08 4.17
CA SER A 173 -12.90 -7.71 5.14
C SER A 173 -12.74 -6.19 5.29
N ARG A 174 -13.41 -5.40 4.44
CA ARG A 174 -13.29 -3.95 4.40
C ARG A 174 -14.35 -3.25 5.22
N GLU A 175 -13.89 -2.37 6.10
CA GLU A 175 -14.74 -1.46 6.86
C GLU A 175 -14.99 -0.16 6.08
N LEU A 176 -16.21 0.33 6.07
CA LEU A 176 -16.77 1.70 5.84
C LEU A 176 -16.12 2.67 4.85
N TYR A 177 -15.03 2.39 4.14
CA TYR A 177 -14.45 3.30 3.14
C TYR A 177 -13.57 2.59 2.12
N GLY A 178 -13.81 2.90 0.86
CA GLY A 178 -13.07 2.31 -0.25
C GLY A 178 -13.57 0.90 -0.64
N ASP A 179 -14.69 0.50 -0.10
CA ASP A 179 -15.37 -0.77 -0.30
C ASP A 179 -15.81 -0.93 -1.77
N GLU A 180 -16.63 -0.01 -2.30
CA GLU A 180 -17.02 -0.01 -3.71
C GLU A 180 -15.86 0.37 -4.64
N GLN A 181 -14.93 1.22 -4.20
CA GLN A 181 -13.79 1.65 -5.02
C GLN A 181 -12.83 0.49 -5.34
N GLU A 182 -12.64 -0.43 -4.40
CA GLU A 182 -11.81 -1.61 -4.62
C GLU A 182 -12.46 -2.54 -5.66
N TRP A 183 -13.76 -2.77 -5.54
CA TRP A 183 -14.51 -3.57 -6.48
C TRP A 183 -14.51 -2.94 -7.89
N GLN A 184 -14.74 -1.64 -7.98
CA GLN A 184 -14.68 -0.89 -9.25
C GLN A 184 -13.29 -0.91 -9.87
N ARG A 185 -12.23 -0.89 -9.06
CA ARG A 185 -10.87 -1.05 -9.57
C ARG A 185 -10.67 -2.40 -10.27
N ARG A 186 -11.22 -3.48 -9.72
CA ARG A 186 -11.18 -4.82 -10.36
C ARG A 186 -11.96 -4.81 -11.67
N LEU A 187 -13.15 -4.23 -11.68
CA LEU A 187 -13.96 -4.06 -12.88
C LEU A 187 -13.21 -3.28 -13.98
N LEU A 188 -12.64 -2.12 -13.64
CA LEU A 188 -11.88 -1.29 -14.60
C LEU A 188 -10.61 -2.01 -15.10
N THR A 189 -9.93 -2.78 -14.23
CA THR A 189 -8.76 -3.58 -14.61
C THR A 189 -9.13 -4.72 -15.56
N ALA A 190 -10.32 -5.29 -15.45
CA ALA A 190 -10.86 -6.30 -16.36
C ALA A 190 -11.40 -5.71 -17.68
N GLY A 191 -11.26 -4.40 -17.93
CA GLY A 191 -11.73 -3.72 -19.13
C GLY A 191 -13.15 -3.17 -19.05
N GLY A 192 -13.80 -3.26 -17.88
CA GLY A 192 -15.13 -2.70 -17.66
C GLY A 192 -15.13 -1.16 -17.62
N ARG A 193 -16.29 -0.56 -17.88
CA ARG A 193 -16.53 0.88 -17.87
C ARG A 193 -17.64 1.24 -16.90
N ILE A 194 -17.62 2.48 -16.41
CA ILE A 194 -18.65 3.05 -15.54
C ILE A 194 -19.33 4.19 -16.32
N ARG A 195 -20.62 4.05 -16.57
CA ARG A 195 -21.43 5.03 -17.31
C ARG A 195 -22.24 5.90 -16.33
N TYR A 196 -22.08 7.20 -16.45
CA TYR A 196 -22.93 8.19 -15.79
C TYR A 196 -24.16 8.46 -16.63
N VAL A 197 -25.35 8.38 -16.03
CA VAL A 197 -26.68 8.62 -16.62
C VAL A 197 -27.24 9.89 -15.99
N ALA A 198 -27.20 10.98 -16.71
CA ALA A 198 -27.53 12.31 -16.19
C ALA A 198 -28.98 12.45 -15.66
N ALA A 199 -29.90 11.67 -16.20
CA ALA A 199 -31.31 11.65 -15.79
C ALA A 199 -31.55 10.80 -14.51
N ALA A 200 -30.62 9.95 -14.09
CA ALA A 200 -30.77 9.04 -12.95
C ALA A 200 -30.36 9.70 -11.62
N ALA A 201 -31.00 10.81 -11.27
CA ALA A 201 -30.64 11.62 -10.11
C ALA A 201 -31.34 11.19 -8.82
N LEU A 202 -30.64 11.34 -7.70
CA LEU A 202 -31.18 11.19 -6.35
C LEU A 202 -30.64 12.27 -5.39
N ASP A 203 -31.33 12.44 -4.28
CA ASP A 203 -30.95 13.31 -3.18
C ASP A 203 -30.37 12.44 -2.04
N HIS A 204 -29.14 12.71 -1.63
CA HIS A 204 -28.50 12.10 -0.46
C HIS A 204 -28.80 12.99 0.75
N ARG A 205 -29.52 12.45 1.71
CA ARG A 205 -30.19 13.20 2.75
C ARG A 205 -29.41 13.22 4.05
N ARG A 206 -29.55 14.30 4.81
CA ARG A 206 -29.26 14.35 6.24
C ARG A 206 -30.40 15.07 6.95
N ALA A 207 -31.02 14.36 7.88
CA ALA A 207 -32.17 14.84 8.64
C ALA A 207 -31.87 14.84 10.15
N GLY A 208 -32.65 15.60 10.90
CA GLY A 208 -32.55 15.70 12.34
C GLY A 208 -31.13 15.99 12.86
N ASP A 209 -30.72 15.32 13.88
CA ASP A 209 -29.42 15.49 14.52
C ASP A 209 -28.22 15.13 13.60
N ASP A 210 -28.42 14.29 12.57
CA ASP A 210 -27.36 13.94 11.63
C ASP A 210 -26.98 15.11 10.71
N ALA A 211 -27.87 16.07 10.51
CA ALA A 211 -27.61 17.30 9.76
C ALA A 211 -26.84 18.36 10.59
N ARG A 212 -26.70 18.19 11.89
CA ARG A 212 -25.99 19.14 12.74
C ARG A 212 -24.48 19.11 12.48
N LEU A 213 -23.85 20.26 12.56
CA LEU A 213 -22.41 20.43 12.31
C LEU A 213 -21.55 19.45 13.14
N ARG A 214 -21.88 19.21 14.41
CA ARG A 214 -21.17 18.26 15.28
C ARG A 214 -21.22 16.83 14.76
N SER A 215 -22.39 16.38 14.28
CA SER A 215 -22.61 15.05 13.76
C SER A 215 -21.88 14.84 12.42
N LEU A 216 -21.96 15.85 11.53
CA LEU A 216 -21.22 15.89 10.28
C LEU A 216 -19.70 15.87 10.50
N ALA A 217 -19.20 16.65 11.47
CA ALA A 217 -17.78 16.65 11.83
C ALA A 217 -17.34 15.30 12.41
N GLY A 218 -18.15 14.70 13.29
CA GLY A 218 -17.90 13.37 13.85
C GLY A 218 -17.86 12.27 12.77
N ALA A 219 -18.80 12.30 11.83
CA ALA A 219 -18.82 11.37 10.69
C ALA A 219 -17.61 11.60 9.77
N ALA A 220 -17.25 12.85 9.49
CA ALA A 220 -16.08 13.20 8.71
C ALA A 220 -14.77 12.72 9.37
N TYR A 221 -14.66 12.86 10.69
CA TYR A 221 -13.52 12.37 11.46
C TYR A 221 -13.34 10.84 11.31
N ARG A 222 -14.42 10.06 11.47
CA ARG A 222 -14.39 8.60 11.26
C ARG A 222 -14.03 8.23 9.81
N ARG A 223 -14.63 8.92 8.81
CA ARG A 223 -14.27 8.75 7.40
C ARG A 223 -12.80 9.08 7.14
N GLY A 224 -12.26 10.13 7.77
CA GLY A 224 -10.85 10.49 7.66
C GLY A 224 -9.93 9.36 8.14
N GLN A 225 -10.27 8.70 9.25
CA GLN A 225 -9.52 7.53 9.73
C GLN A 225 -9.55 6.37 8.73
N ALA A 226 -10.74 6.00 8.24
CA ALA A 226 -10.92 4.92 7.27
C ALA A 226 -10.23 5.25 5.94
N SER A 227 -10.39 6.47 5.42
CA SER A 227 -9.72 6.97 4.22
C SER A 227 -8.19 6.87 4.32
N ARG A 228 -7.62 7.23 5.47
CA ARG A 228 -6.17 7.11 5.68
C ARG A 228 -5.70 5.66 5.65
N ARG A 229 -6.44 4.74 6.30
CA ARG A 229 -6.13 3.31 6.26
C ARG A 229 -6.17 2.76 4.83
N PHE A 230 -7.17 3.16 4.06
CA PHE A 230 -7.32 2.76 2.66
C PHE A 230 -6.19 3.31 1.78
N ASP A 231 -5.79 4.58 1.94
CA ASP A 231 -4.66 5.15 1.22
C ASP A 231 -3.33 4.48 1.58
N VAL A 232 -3.15 4.08 2.83
CA VAL A 232 -2.00 3.28 3.28
C VAL A 232 -2.01 1.92 2.58
N HIS A 233 -3.17 1.27 2.52
CA HIS A 233 -3.32 0.00 1.82
C HIS A 233 -2.96 0.12 0.33
N LYS A 234 -3.41 1.18 -0.34
CA LYS A 234 -3.05 1.49 -1.73
C LYS A 234 -1.60 1.96 -1.92
N ARG A 235 -0.83 2.13 -0.86
CA ARG A 235 0.51 2.75 -0.88
C ARG A 235 0.52 4.18 -1.43
N ALA A 236 -0.61 4.86 -1.42
CA ALA A 236 -0.83 6.22 -1.94
C ALA A 236 -1.07 7.26 -0.84
N ALA A 237 -0.81 6.91 0.44
CA ALA A 237 -1.07 7.78 1.56
C ALA A 237 -0.19 9.05 1.53
N PRO A 238 -0.77 10.26 1.58
CA PRO A 238 -0.02 11.51 1.64
C PRO A 238 0.92 11.58 2.84
N SER A 239 1.99 12.38 2.73
CA SER A 239 2.89 12.63 3.85
C SER A 239 2.16 13.35 4.99
N LEU A 240 2.62 13.15 6.23
CA LEU A 240 2.03 13.85 7.39
C LEU A 240 2.16 15.36 7.30
N ALA A 241 3.26 15.87 6.74
CA ALA A 241 3.42 17.29 6.49
C ALA A 241 2.32 17.83 5.56
N ARG A 242 1.96 17.07 4.53
CA ARG A 242 0.84 17.42 3.63
C ARG A 242 -0.50 17.36 4.35
N GLU A 243 -0.75 16.37 5.21
CA GLU A 243 -1.98 16.30 6.02
C GLU A 243 -2.11 17.49 6.98
N LEU A 244 -1.01 17.89 7.63
CA LEU A 244 -0.97 19.08 8.49
C LEU A 244 -1.20 20.37 7.70
N LEU A 245 -0.63 20.47 6.49
CA LEU A 245 -0.86 21.61 5.61
C LEU A 245 -2.34 21.70 5.19
N VAL A 246 -2.96 20.56 4.87
CA VAL A 246 -4.41 20.50 4.55
C VAL A 246 -5.23 20.91 5.76
N LEU A 247 -4.90 20.44 6.96
CA LEU A 247 -5.59 20.86 8.20
C LEU A 247 -5.48 22.36 8.44
N ALA A 248 -4.28 22.93 8.29
CA ALA A 248 -4.06 24.36 8.39
C ALA A 248 -4.86 25.14 7.33
N GLY A 249 -4.93 24.63 6.10
CA GLY A 249 -5.76 25.16 5.02
C GLY A 249 -7.26 25.16 5.37
N CYS A 250 -7.76 24.07 5.98
CA CYS A 250 -9.15 23.97 6.44
C CYS A 250 -9.46 25.01 7.54
N ALA A 251 -8.53 25.22 8.50
CA ALA A 251 -8.67 26.23 9.54
C ALA A 251 -8.67 27.66 8.94
N ALA A 252 -7.72 27.96 8.06
CA ALA A 252 -7.64 29.25 7.36
C ALA A 252 -8.90 29.50 6.51
N HIS A 253 -9.41 28.46 5.80
CA HIS A 253 -10.66 28.54 5.05
C HIS A 253 -11.86 28.87 5.94
N THR A 254 -11.97 28.16 7.09
CA THR A 254 -13.05 28.39 8.07
C THR A 254 -13.06 29.84 8.53
N LEU A 255 -11.89 30.37 8.93
CA LEU A 255 -11.74 31.73 9.44
C LEU A 255 -11.96 32.77 8.35
N ARG A 256 -11.31 32.63 7.19
CA ARG A 256 -11.36 33.59 6.09
C ARG A 256 -12.74 33.70 5.47
N HIS A 257 -13.44 32.59 5.31
CA HIS A 257 -14.73 32.55 4.61
C HIS A 257 -15.92 32.35 5.54
N ARG A 258 -15.69 32.31 6.87
CA ARG A 258 -16.71 32.01 7.89
C ARG A 258 -17.57 30.81 7.50
N CYS A 259 -16.92 29.77 6.95
CA CYS A 259 -17.56 28.62 6.33
C CYS A 259 -17.58 27.42 7.30
N PRO A 260 -18.74 27.04 7.88
CA PRO A 260 -18.84 25.90 8.78
C PRO A 260 -18.39 24.57 8.15
N ASN A 261 -18.50 24.41 6.83
CA ASN A 261 -18.00 23.23 6.14
C ASN A 261 -16.49 23.03 6.33
N GLY A 262 -15.71 24.11 6.50
CA GLY A 262 -14.29 24.02 6.82
C GLY A 262 -14.01 23.28 8.13
N ILE A 263 -14.92 23.33 9.12
CA ILE A 263 -14.82 22.55 10.36
C ILE A 263 -14.99 21.06 10.07
N VAL A 264 -15.90 20.69 9.18
CA VAL A 264 -16.12 19.30 8.77
C VAL A 264 -14.90 18.76 8.03
N LEU A 265 -14.32 19.55 7.12
CA LEU A 265 -13.09 19.23 6.42
C LEU A 265 -11.88 19.11 7.37
N ALA A 266 -11.78 20.01 8.36
CA ALA A 266 -10.75 19.93 9.40
C ALA A 266 -10.90 18.65 10.24
N ALA A 267 -12.13 18.27 10.60
CA ALA A 267 -12.40 17.03 11.32
C ALA A 267 -11.98 15.80 10.52
N HIS A 268 -12.24 15.78 9.20
CA HIS A 268 -11.75 14.72 8.32
C HIS A 268 -10.22 14.63 8.33
N SER A 269 -9.52 15.77 8.18
CA SER A 269 -8.05 15.82 8.22
C SER A 269 -7.48 15.39 9.58
N LEU A 270 -8.13 15.78 10.69
CA LEU A 270 -7.78 15.30 12.04
C LEU A 270 -7.95 13.79 12.18
N GLY A 271 -9.03 13.21 11.61
CA GLY A 271 -9.23 11.78 11.53
C GLY A 271 -8.08 11.06 10.80
N ARG A 272 -7.66 11.60 9.67
CA ARG A 272 -6.52 11.09 8.89
C ARG A 272 -5.22 11.14 9.68
N LEU A 273 -4.93 12.26 10.36
CA LEU A 273 -3.76 12.42 11.23
C LEU A 273 -3.79 11.46 12.41
N ARG A 274 -4.95 11.26 13.06
CA ARG A 274 -5.11 10.30 14.15
C ARG A 274 -4.79 8.88 13.71
N ALA A 275 -5.33 8.45 12.55
CA ALA A 275 -5.04 7.14 11.99
C ALA A 275 -3.57 6.97 11.60
N ALA A 276 -2.92 8.04 11.16
CA ALA A 276 -1.50 8.04 10.88
C ALA A 276 -0.64 7.88 12.15
N GLY A 277 -1.06 8.49 13.26
CA GLY A 277 -0.40 8.35 14.57
C GLY A 277 -0.63 6.97 15.22
N SER A 278 -1.85 6.42 15.10
CA SER A 278 -2.19 5.08 15.62
C SER A 278 -1.61 3.94 14.78
N ALA A 279 -1.41 4.16 13.48
CA ALA A 279 -0.67 3.22 12.64
C ALA A 279 0.83 3.15 13.01
N GLY A 280 1.37 4.21 13.62
CA GLY A 280 2.74 4.21 14.20
C GLY A 280 2.85 3.38 15.49
N GLY A 281 1.77 3.25 16.28
CA GLY A 281 1.71 2.44 17.50
C GLY A 281 1.24 1.00 17.22
N ARG A 282 0.24 0.80 16.37
CA ARG A 282 -0.29 -0.53 16.02
C ARG A 282 0.47 -1.26 14.91
N ALA A 283 1.32 -0.57 14.15
CA ALA A 283 2.27 -1.24 13.26
C ALA A 283 3.46 -1.84 14.04
N ALA A 284 3.61 -1.52 15.34
CA ALA A 284 4.47 -2.25 16.25
C ALA A 284 3.75 -3.45 16.90
N ASP A 285 2.40 -3.35 17.07
CA ASP A 285 1.60 -4.37 17.77
C ASP A 285 0.66 -5.17 16.84
N GLY A 286 0.43 -4.72 15.61
CA GLY A 286 -0.57 -5.29 14.68
C GLY A 286 0.02 -6.11 13.52
N ALA A 287 1.32 -6.39 13.53
CA ALA A 287 1.90 -7.47 12.74
C ALA A 287 1.82 -8.84 13.46
N GLY A 288 1.06 -8.88 14.58
CA GLY A 288 0.92 -10.04 15.44
C GLY A 288 -0.51 -10.55 15.62
N ALA A 289 -1.48 -10.18 14.77
CA ALA A 289 -2.85 -10.66 14.94
C ALA A 289 -3.53 -10.98 13.61
N ALA A 290 -3.01 -11.94 12.89
CA ALA A 290 -3.68 -12.85 11.97
C ALA A 290 -2.76 -14.04 11.74
N ALA A 291 -2.41 -14.72 12.82
CA ALA A 291 -1.97 -16.09 12.81
C ALA A 291 -2.86 -16.80 13.84
N GLY A 292 -3.69 -17.70 13.35
CA GLY A 292 -4.17 -18.78 14.18
C GLY A 292 -2.94 -19.55 14.65
N ASP A 293 -3.02 -20.02 15.88
CA ASP A 293 -2.16 -21.00 16.56
C ASP A 293 -0.65 -21.06 16.24
N GLY A 294 0.18 -20.57 17.16
CA GLY A 294 1.36 -21.32 17.64
C GLY A 294 2.59 -21.31 16.76
N ASP A 295 2.93 -20.23 15.98
CA ASP A 295 4.22 -20.20 15.31
C ASP A 295 4.94 -18.86 15.54
N GLU A 296 5.93 -18.86 16.46
CA GLU A 296 6.85 -17.73 16.60
C GLU A 296 7.52 -17.41 15.26
N ASP A 297 7.68 -16.12 14.95
CA ASP A 297 8.40 -15.64 13.76
C ASP A 297 9.75 -16.38 13.66
N PRO A 298 10.05 -17.08 12.54
CA PRO A 298 11.28 -17.88 12.41
C PRO A 298 12.52 -17.11 12.84
N ASP A 299 13.44 -17.77 13.51
CA ASP A 299 14.63 -17.15 14.12
C ASP A 299 15.69 -16.70 13.09
N PHE A 300 15.54 -17.09 11.83
CA PHE A 300 16.32 -16.59 10.69
C PHE A 300 15.81 -15.26 10.13
N LEU A 301 14.66 -14.73 10.60
CA LEU A 301 14.13 -13.42 10.23
C LEU A 301 14.51 -12.35 11.25
N SER A 302 14.62 -11.11 10.79
CA SER A 302 14.99 -9.96 11.65
C SER A 302 13.96 -9.64 12.74
N GLY A 303 12.71 -10.08 12.58
CA GLY A 303 11.58 -9.68 13.41
C GLY A 303 11.14 -8.21 13.17
N SER A 304 11.58 -7.59 12.07
CA SER A 304 11.27 -6.20 11.72
C SER A 304 10.95 -6.08 10.24
N SER A 305 9.94 -5.28 9.91
CA SER A 305 9.63 -4.94 8.51
C SER A 305 10.69 -4.06 7.86
N GLY A 306 11.60 -3.48 8.63
CA GLY A 306 12.64 -2.56 8.15
C GLY A 306 12.14 -1.27 7.51
N THR A 307 10.84 -1.02 7.51
CA THR A 307 10.22 0.10 6.79
C THR A 307 10.35 1.40 7.56
N VAL A 308 10.94 2.42 6.93
CA VAL A 308 11.05 3.78 7.48
C VAL A 308 10.14 4.72 6.70
N ARG A 309 8.99 5.10 7.29
CA ARG A 309 7.97 5.96 6.68
C ARG A 309 7.41 7.01 7.66
N GLY A 310 6.68 7.98 7.14
CA GLY A 310 5.91 8.94 7.95
C GLY A 310 6.78 9.81 8.86
N LEU A 311 6.30 10.06 10.08
CA LEU A 311 6.96 10.93 11.09
C LEU A 311 8.36 10.49 11.50
N ARG A 312 8.72 9.22 11.31
CA ARG A 312 10.07 8.73 11.64
C ARG A 312 11.13 9.14 10.61
N ARG A 313 10.74 9.43 9.37
CA ARG A 313 11.68 9.74 8.29
C ARG A 313 12.38 11.10 8.42
N PRO A 314 11.69 12.22 8.73
CA PRO A 314 12.34 13.52 8.88
C PRO A 314 13.42 13.56 9.99
N PRO A 315 13.17 13.13 11.25
CA PRO A 315 14.21 13.14 12.27
C PRO A 315 15.39 12.22 11.94
N LEU A 316 15.14 11.09 11.28
CA LEU A 316 16.22 10.19 10.84
C LEU A 316 17.05 10.80 9.69
N ARG A 317 16.44 11.62 8.81
CA ARG A 317 17.19 12.41 7.81
C ARG A 317 18.09 13.44 8.47
N VAL A 318 17.58 14.16 9.48
CA VAL A 318 18.38 15.13 10.25
C VAL A 318 19.53 14.39 10.96
N ALA A 319 19.25 13.25 11.59
CA ALA A 319 20.28 12.44 12.22
C ALA A 319 21.34 11.95 11.21
N ASP A 320 20.95 11.54 9.99
CA ASP A 320 21.90 11.20 8.93
C ASP A 320 22.76 12.40 8.49
N LEU A 321 22.20 13.60 8.39
CA LEU A 321 22.96 14.82 8.10
C LEU A 321 23.99 15.13 9.18
N LEU A 322 23.61 15.00 10.46
CA LEU A 322 24.52 15.18 11.58
C LEU A 322 25.66 14.15 11.56
N LEU A 323 25.35 12.89 11.24
CA LEU A 323 26.35 11.85 11.06
C LEU A 323 27.25 12.10 9.83
N ASP A 324 26.72 12.67 8.75
CA ASP A 324 27.51 13.08 7.58
C ASP A 324 28.50 14.19 7.94
N LEU A 325 28.06 15.20 8.71
CA LEU A 325 28.92 16.29 9.19
C LEU A 325 30.02 15.75 10.12
N GLU A 326 29.67 14.92 11.08
CA GLU A 326 30.64 14.28 11.98
C GLU A 326 31.68 13.44 11.20
N ALA A 327 31.22 12.68 10.20
CA ALA A 327 32.09 11.81 9.41
C ALA A 327 32.90 12.57 8.36
N ALA A 328 32.61 13.83 8.04
CA ALA A 328 33.14 14.55 6.89
C ALA A 328 34.69 14.56 6.84
N VAL A 329 35.37 14.80 7.95
CA VAL A 329 36.84 14.80 8.01
C VAL A 329 37.40 13.39 7.76
N ARG A 330 36.78 12.38 8.38
CA ARG A 330 37.15 10.95 8.22
C ARG A 330 36.92 10.52 6.77
N VAL A 331 35.76 10.82 6.18
CA VAL A 331 35.45 10.50 4.78
C VAL A 331 36.47 11.13 3.83
N ARG A 332 36.86 12.41 4.03
CA ARG A 332 37.92 13.06 3.22
C ARG A 332 39.28 12.36 3.35
N ARG A 333 39.62 11.84 4.53
CA ARG A 333 40.86 11.05 4.73
C ARG A 333 40.77 9.72 3.99
N LEU A 334 39.65 9.03 4.09
CA LEU A 334 39.40 7.77 3.39
C LEU A 334 39.39 7.95 1.88
N ASP A 335 38.74 9.00 1.36
CA ASP A 335 38.77 9.34 -0.07
C ASP A 335 40.18 9.65 -0.57
N ARG A 336 41.03 10.24 0.28
CA ARG A 336 42.44 10.46 -0.04
C ARG A 336 43.25 9.17 -0.08
N ALA A 337 43.03 8.27 0.94
CA ALA A 337 43.65 6.96 0.97
C ALA A 337 43.19 6.09 -0.22
N ALA A 338 41.92 6.16 -0.57
CA ALA A 338 41.34 5.43 -1.68
C ALA A 338 41.89 5.80 -3.05
N ARG A 339 42.65 6.90 -3.18
CA ARG A 339 43.35 7.26 -4.44
C ARG A 339 44.55 6.37 -4.75
N SER A 340 45.13 5.70 -3.75
CA SER A 340 46.32 4.88 -3.88
C SER A 340 46.13 3.43 -3.40
N HIS A 341 45.20 3.19 -2.48
CA HIS A 341 44.94 1.87 -1.91
C HIS A 341 43.45 1.53 -1.95
N PRO A 342 43.07 0.24 -2.20
CA PRO A 342 43.96 -0.81 -2.76
C PRO A 342 44.46 -0.48 -4.17
N PRO A 343 45.32 -1.26 -4.80
CA PRO A 343 45.60 -1.11 -6.22
C PRO A 343 44.32 -1.24 -7.06
N PRO A 344 44.29 -0.72 -8.32
CA PRO A 344 43.10 -0.86 -9.15
C PRO A 344 42.60 -2.29 -9.19
N ARG A 345 41.31 -2.47 -8.91
CA ARG A 345 40.64 -3.77 -8.85
C ARG A 345 39.75 -3.97 -10.07
N ARG A 346 39.55 -5.23 -10.45
CA ARG A 346 38.56 -5.65 -11.45
C ARG A 346 37.29 -6.02 -10.71
N VAL A 347 36.22 -5.29 -10.97
CA VAL A 347 34.96 -5.43 -10.24
C VAL A 347 33.85 -5.82 -11.22
N LEU A 348 33.25 -6.99 -10.99
CA LEU A 348 32.05 -7.40 -11.68
C LEU A 348 30.83 -6.87 -10.90
N VAL A 349 29.91 -6.18 -11.56
CA VAL A 349 28.66 -5.71 -10.96
C VAL A 349 27.49 -6.34 -11.67
N LEU A 350 26.65 -7.04 -10.92
CA LEU A 350 25.45 -7.70 -11.45
C LEU A 350 24.19 -7.11 -10.80
N GLY A 351 23.17 -6.85 -11.61
CA GLY A 351 21.90 -6.32 -11.14
C GLY A 351 20.70 -6.80 -11.92
N VAL A 352 19.60 -7.04 -11.23
CA VAL A 352 18.29 -7.31 -11.82
C VAL A 352 17.51 -6.00 -11.85
N GLN A 353 17.09 -5.57 -13.03
CA GLN A 353 16.63 -4.21 -13.27
C GLN A 353 15.16 -4.18 -13.66
N ARG A 354 14.37 -3.37 -12.94
CA ARG A 354 13.12 -2.80 -13.44
C ARG A 354 13.42 -1.47 -14.14
N PRO A 355 12.67 -1.06 -15.15
CA PRO A 355 12.85 0.26 -15.78
C PRO A 355 12.79 1.38 -14.73
N GLY A 356 13.87 2.17 -14.58
CA GLY A 356 13.90 3.24 -13.57
C GLY A 356 15.14 4.11 -13.58
N ARG A 357 15.01 5.33 -13.05
CA ARG A 357 16.08 6.33 -12.99
C ARG A 357 17.19 5.98 -11.98
N LEU A 358 16.88 5.24 -10.92
CA LEU A 358 17.84 4.95 -9.85
C LEU A 358 18.97 4.04 -10.32
N MET A 359 18.69 3.02 -11.13
CA MET A 359 19.75 2.16 -11.68
C MET A 359 20.69 2.94 -12.58
N ASN A 360 20.19 3.88 -13.38
CA ASN A 360 21.05 4.75 -14.20
C ASN A 360 21.97 5.63 -13.33
N ALA A 361 21.46 6.20 -12.25
CA ALA A 361 22.27 6.98 -11.31
C ALA A 361 23.34 6.13 -10.62
N ALA A 362 22.99 4.92 -10.19
CA ALA A 362 23.95 3.98 -9.60
C ALA A 362 25.02 3.56 -10.61
N ARG A 363 24.64 3.28 -11.87
CA ARG A 363 25.58 2.98 -12.97
C ARG A 363 26.58 4.10 -13.17
N ILE A 364 26.12 5.35 -13.28
CA ILE A 364 27.00 6.52 -13.44
C ILE A 364 27.96 6.62 -12.25
N GLU A 365 27.50 6.43 -11.04
CA GLU A 365 28.35 6.53 -9.84
C GLU A 365 29.37 5.38 -9.75
N LEU A 366 28.98 4.16 -10.10
CA LEU A 366 29.89 3.00 -10.12
C LEU A 366 31.02 3.13 -11.15
N HIS A 367 30.78 3.84 -12.27
CA HIS A 367 31.82 4.13 -13.26
C HIS A 367 32.69 5.35 -12.91
N ARG A 368 32.34 6.11 -11.84
CA ARG A 368 33.19 7.22 -11.30
C ARG A 368 34.21 6.67 -10.30
N THR A 369 35.07 5.80 -10.77
CA THR A 369 36.05 5.09 -9.95
C THR A 369 37.37 4.93 -10.71
N ARG A 370 38.44 4.66 -9.98
CA ARG A 370 39.76 4.25 -10.53
C ARG A 370 39.85 2.74 -10.79
N HIS A 371 38.85 1.97 -10.34
CA HIS A 371 38.76 0.52 -10.56
C HIS A 371 38.21 0.22 -11.97
N THR A 372 38.48 -0.97 -12.49
CA THR A 372 37.87 -1.46 -13.73
C THR A 372 36.54 -2.12 -13.42
N VAL A 373 35.43 -1.56 -13.91
CA VAL A 373 34.08 -2.04 -13.63
C VAL A 373 33.47 -2.66 -14.89
N ALA A 374 33.10 -3.94 -14.81
CA ALA A 374 32.23 -4.61 -15.75
C ALA A 374 30.82 -4.69 -15.14
N MET A 375 29.85 -3.94 -15.68
CA MET A 375 28.49 -3.91 -15.13
C MET A 375 27.48 -4.51 -16.12
N HIS A 376 26.83 -5.58 -15.68
CA HIS A 376 25.81 -6.28 -16.45
C HIS A 376 24.48 -6.29 -15.68
N THR A 377 23.40 -6.05 -16.40
CA THR A 377 22.06 -5.99 -15.84
C THR A 377 21.10 -6.75 -16.74
N ILE A 378 20.14 -7.45 -16.12
CA ILE A 378 19.06 -8.14 -16.81
C ILE A 378 17.72 -7.52 -16.40
N ALA A 379 16.77 -7.44 -17.35
CA ALA A 379 15.41 -7.05 -17.00
C ALA A 379 14.77 -8.14 -16.15
N MET A 380 14.01 -7.75 -15.12
CA MET A 380 13.27 -8.69 -14.30
C MET A 380 12.25 -9.44 -15.17
N GLY A 381 12.50 -10.73 -15.42
CA GLY A 381 11.64 -11.62 -16.16
C GLY A 381 10.67 -12.40 -15.25
N ALA A 382 10.22 -13.55 -15.71
CA ALA A 382 9.35 -14.46 -14.94
C ALA A 382 10.06 -15.13 -13.75
N GLY A 383 11.40 -15.21 -13.79
CA GLY A 383 12.25 -15.75 -12.73
C GLY A 383 12.43 -14.79 -11.54
N GLY A 384 12.87 -15.33 -10.41
CA GLY A 384 13.23 -14.55 -9.23
C GLY A 384 14.59 -13.86 -9.35
N LYS A 385 14.95 -13.08 -8.33
CA LYS A 385 16.21 -12.31 -8.30
C LYS A 385 17.44 -13.20 -8.53
N PHE A 386 17.55 -14.31 -7.82
CA PHE A 386 18.74 -15.15 -7.84
C PHE A 386 18.81 -16.06 -9.07
N GLU A 387 17.67 -16.43 -9.65
CA GLU A 387 17.62 -17.11 -10.96
C GLU A 387 18.16 -16.20 -12.06
N ASN A 388 17.72 -14.93 -12.12
CA ASN A 388 18.22 -13.94 -13.07
C ASN A 388 19.71 -13.61 -12.84
N LEU A 389 20.19 -13.58 -11.58
CA LEU A 389 21.62 -13.38 -11.27
C LEU A 389 22.46 -14.57 -11.74
N ASN A 390 21.98 -15.79 -11.66
CA ASN A 390 22.67 -16.98 -12.18
C ASN A 390 22.76 -16.97 -13.70
N GLU A 391 21.73 -16.48 -14.41
CA GLU A 391 21.78 -16.26 -15.85
C GLU A 391 22.88 -15.25 -16.23
N LEU A 392 22.99 -14.15 -15.46
CA LEU A 392 24.08 -13.18 -15.65
C LEU A 392 25.46 -13.77 -15.34
N LEU A 393 25.58 -14.62 -14.30
CA LEU A 393 26.84 -15.29 -13.95
C LEU A 393 27.28 -16.29 -15.03
N ALA A 394 26.34 -17.00 -15.64
CA ALA A 394 26.62 -17.92 -16.75
C ALA A 394 27.11 -17.16 -18.00
N ALA A 395 26.53 -16.00 -18.29
CA ALA A 395 26.93 -15.14 -19.42
C ALA A 395 28.20 -14.33 -19.14
N HIS A 396 28.45 -13.97 -17.88
CA HIS A 396 29.57 -13.14 -17.44
C HIS A 396 30.22 -13.76 -16.19
N PRO A 397 31.09 -14.76 -16.37
CA PRO A 397 31.73 -15.48 -15.29
C PRO A 397 32.55 -14.56 -14.38
N PRO A 398 32.59 -14.81 -13.04
CA PRO A 398 33.29 -13.97 -12.08
C PRO A 398 34.82 -14.14 -12.09
N GLU A 399 35.32 -15.14 -12.79
CA GLU A 399 36.74 -15.45 -12.86
C GLU A 399 37.55 -14.27 -13.41
N GLY A 400 38.68 -14.03 -12.76
CA GLY A 400 39.54 -12.88 -13.10
C GLY A 400 39.06 -11.54 -12.58
N HIS A 401 37.97 -11.49 -11.78
CA HIS A 401 37.57 -10.32 -11.01
C HIS A 401 38.01 -10.45 -9.56
N ASP A 402 38.37 -9.33 -8.94
CA ASP A 402 38.74 -9.28 -7.52
C ASP A 402 37.51 -9.23 -6.61
N TRP A 403 36.44 -8.61 -7.11
CA TRP A 403 35.18 -8.43 -6.39
C TRP A 403 33.97 -8.63 -7.32
N LEU A 404 32.92 -9.25 -6.77
CA LEU A 404 31.57 -9.26 -7.34
C LEU A 404 30.66 -8.39 -6.45
N LEU A 405 29.95 -7.44 -7.03
CA LEU A 405 28.90 -6.67 -6.39
C LEU A 405 27.54 -7.06 -6.96
N VAL A 406 26.62 -7.46 -6.12
CA VAL A 406 25.19 -7.59 -6.47
C VAL A 406 24.49 -6.31 -6.01
N ILE A 407 23.74 -5.65 -6.91
CA ILE A 407 23.09 -4.38 -6.65
C ILE A 407 21.61 -4.40 -7.04
N ASP A 408 20.75 -3.85 -6.19
CA ASP A 408 19.32 -3.67 -6.47
C ASP A 408 19.05 -2.36 -7.25
N ASP A 409 17.94 -2.32 -7.99
CA ASP A 409 17.57 -1.21 -8.87
C ASP A 409 17.02 0.05 -8.15
N ASP A 410 16.88 -0.02 -6.83
CA ASP A 410 16.31 1.04 -5.98
C ASP A 410 17.28 1.56 -4.91
N VAL A 411 18.58 1.45 -5.17
CA VAL A 411 19.63 1.96 -4.29
C VAL A 411 20.18 3.31 -4.77
N VAL A 412 20.42 4.21 -3.83
CA VAL A 412 21.13 5.48 -4.07
C VAL A 412 22.51 5.39 -3.43
N LEU A 413 23.55 5.47 -4.27
CA LEU A 413 24.94 5.43 -3.86
C LEU A 413 25.47 6.83 -3.52
N PRO A 414 26.32 7.01 -2.49
CA PRO A 414 26.99 8.27 -2.22
C PRO A 414 28.14 8.51 -3.22
N ARG A 415 28.50 9.77 -3.43
CA ARG A 415 29.62 10.14 -4.31
C ARG A 415 30.93 9.50 -3.84
N GLY A 416 31.72 8.96 -4.78
CA GLY A 416 32.96 8.22 -4.50
C GLY A 416 32.70 6.88 -3.82
N PHE A 417 31.56 6.27 -4.09
CA PHE A 417 31.12 5.04 -3.41
C PHE A 417 32.13 3.92 -3.54
N LEU A 418 32.46 3.51 -4.76
CA LEU A 418 33.20 2.27 -4.99
C LEU A 418 34.63 2.35 -4.46
N ASP A 419 35.33 3.45 -4.72
CA ASP A 419 36.71 3.65 -4.26
C ASP A 419 36.79 3.60 -2.73
N ARG A 420 35.89 4.31 -2.04
CA ARG A 420 35.84 4.33 -0.58
C ARG A 420 35.39 2.99 0.01
N PHE A 421 34.40 2.36 -0.61
CA PHE A 421 33.86 1.09 -0.16
C PHE A 421 34.92 0.00 -0.21
N LEU A 422 35.60 -0.16 -1.35
CA LEU A 422 36.64 -1.18 -1.51
C LEU A 422 37.88 -0.88 -0.64
N GLN A 423 38.29 0.38 -0.52
CA GLN A 423 39.36 0.76 0.39
C GLN A 423 39.04 0.34 1.83
N CYS A 424 37.82 0.59 2.30
CA CYS A 424 37.40 0.20 3.63
C CYS A 424 37.26 -1.32 3.79
N ALA A 425 36.67 -2.00 2.80
CA ALA A 425 36.46 -3.44 2.84
C ALA A 425 37.78 -4.21 2.89
N GLU A 426 38.75 -3.86 2.04
CA GLU A 426 40.07 -4.52 2.01
C GLU A 426 40.92 -4.17 3.22
N HIS A 427 40.91 -2.90 3.68
CA HIS A 427 41.63 -2.52 4.90
C HIS A 427 41.04 -3.20 6.16
N GLY A 428 39.73 -3.47 6.17
CA GLY A 428 39.06 -4.25 7.21
C GLY A 428 39.21 -5.77 7.04
N GLY A 429 39.85 -6.26 5.99
CA GLY A 429 40.04 -7.69 5.72
C GLY A 429 38.72 -8.42 5.42
N LEU A 430 37.72 -7.75 4.86
CA LEU A 430 36.41 -8.34 4.61
C LEU A 430 36.39 -9.23 3.36
N GLN A 431 35.84 -10.44 3.48
CA GLN A 431 35.56 -11.33 2.36
C GLN A 431 34.11 -11.21 1.88
N LEU A 432 33.18 -10.91 2.79
CA LEU A 432 31.79 -10.61 2.48
C LEU A 432 31.45 -9.24 3.09
N ALA A 433 31.10 -8.29 2.25
CA ALA A 433 30.94 -6.90 2.67
C ALA A 433 29.64 -6.28 2.16
N GLN A 434 29.08 -5.37 2.93
CA GLN A 434 27.97 -4.52 2.49
C GLN A 434 28.16 -3.08 2.97
N PRO A 435 27.62 -2.08 2.26
CA PRO A 435 27.53 -0.72 2.78
C PRO A 435 26.49 -0.63 3.89
N ALA A 436 26.70 0.27 4.84
CA ALA A 436 25.68 0.54 5.85
C ALA A 436 24.43 1.18 5.22
N HIS A 437 23.27 0.86 5.75
CA HIS A 437 22.04 1.60 5.43
C HIS A 437 21.99 2.93 6.18
N ARG A 438 21.66 4.02 5.50
CA ARG A 438 21.32 5.29 6.15
C ARG A 438 20.18 5.09 7.16
N LEU A 439 20.09 5.92 8.19
CA LEU A 439 19.06 5.79 9.23
C LEU A 439 17.65 5.94 8.65
N HIS A 440 17.47 6.80 7.63
CA HIS A 440 16.20 6.99 6.94
C HIS A 440 15.99 6.03 5.74
N SER A 441 16.86 5.04 5.56
CA SER A 441 16.76 3.95 4.58
C SER A 441 15.83 2.84 5.07
N HIS A 442 15.24 2.10 4.13
CA HIS A 442 14.60 0.83 4.45
C HIS A 442 15.69 -0.23 4.68
N ALA A 443 15.68 -0.88 5.85
CA ALA A 443 16.61 -1.95 6.20
C ALA A 443 15.98 -2.84 7.28
N ALA A 444 15.85 -4.14 7.01
CA ALA A 444 15.21 -5.07 7.94
C ALA A 444 16.08 -5.34 9.17
N TRP A 445 17.39 -5.36 9.01
CA TRP A 445 18.32 -5.73 10.06
C TRP A 445 18.96 -4.51 10.74
N ALA A 446 18.87 -4.43 12.06
CA ALA A 446 19.46 -3.33 12.83
C ALA A 446 21.00 -3.30 12.76
N VAL A 447 21.65 -4.47 12.56
CA VAL A 447 23.09 -4.58 12.45
C VAL A 447 23.63 -3.95 11.17
N THR A 448 22.84 -3.87 10.10
CA THR A 448 23.25 -3.27 8.82
C THR A 448 23.05 -1.75 8.76
N ARG A 449 22.35 -1.17 9.75
CA ARG A 449 22.17 0.28 9.83
C ARG A 449 23.46 1.00 10.18
N ARG A 450 23.65 2.18 9.62
CA ARG A 450 24.76 3.10 9.88
C ARG A 450 24.96 3.37 11.36
N ARG A 451 26.21 3.34 11.79
CA ARG A 451 26.61 3.67 13.18
C ARG A 451 27.60 4.84 13.22
N ARG A 452 27.62 5.50 14.39
CA ARG A 452 28.51 6.63 14.69
C ARG A 452 29.94 6.17 14.92
N GLY A 453 30.90 6.98 14.49
CA GLY A 453 32.27 6.95 14.97
C GLY A 453 33.21 5.92 14.31
N GLY A 454 32.74 5.01 13.45
CA GLY A 454 33.56 4.02 12.73
C GLY A 454 33.55 4.19 11.21
N ALA A 455 34.46 3.51 10.54
CA ALA A 455 34.46 3.37 9.09
C ALA A 455 34.01 1.98 8.66
N VAL A 456 34.40 0.94 9.41
CA VAL A 456 34.11 -0.47 9.15
C VAL A 456 33.78 -1.18 10.45
N ARG A 457 32.83 -2.08 10.40
CA ARG A 457 32.49 -3.00 11.49
C ARG A 457 32.50 -4.43 10.97
N GLU A 458 33.12 -5.33 11.74
CA GLU A 458 32.90 -6.76 11.62
C GLU A 458 31.50 -7.10 12.15
N THR A 459 30.82 -8.02 11.48
CA THR A 459 29.49 -8.50 11.85
C THR A 459 29.41 -10.00 11.65
N HIS A 460 28.40 -10.64 12.24
CA HIS A 460 28.12 -12.05 11.96
C HIS A 460 27.04 -12.21 10.87
N PHE A 461 26.71 -11.13 10.16
CA PHE A 461 25.64 -11.14 9.19
C PHE A 461 25.84 -10.09 8.09
N ALA A 462 25.56 -10.48 6.84
CA ALA A 462 25.45 -9.59 5.69
C ALA A 462 24.09 -9.80 5.02
N GLU A 463 23.35 -8.72 4.80
CA GLU A 463 22.01 -8.73 4.16
C GLU A 463 22.13 -8.95 2.64
N ILE A 464 21.20 -9.68 2.03
CA ILE A 464 21.17 -10.00 0.58
C ILE A 464 20.89 -8.80 -0.35
N GLY A 465 20.70 -7.63 0.17
CA GLY A 465 20.46 -6.38 -0.57
C GLY A 465 20.59 -5.16 0.34
N PRO A 466 20.53 -3.95 -0.22
CA PRO A 466 20.47 -3.60 -1.65
C PRO A 466 21.84 -3.64 -2.36
N VAL A 467 22.94 -3.77 -1.65
CA VAL A 467 24.29 -3.98 -2.19
C VAL A 467 25.03 -5.00 -1.35
N THR A 468 25.46 -6.09 -1.97
CA THR A 468 26.29 -7.12 -1.32
C THR A 468 27.53 -7.36 -2.17
N ALA A 469 28.71 -7.35 -1.53
CA ALA A 469 29.98 -7.51 -2.19
C ALA A 469 30.70 -8.79 -1.72
N PHE A 470 31.20 -9.54 -2.67
CA PHE A 470 31.90 -10.82 -2.51
C PHE A 470 33.33 -10.67 -2.99
N ALA A 471 34.31 -10.95 -2.14
CA ALA A 471 35.71 -11.03 -2.57
C ALA A 471 35.96 -12.33 -3.36
N ALA A 472 36.90 -12.33 -4.29
CA ALA A 472 37.20 -13.48 -5.17
C ALA A 472 37.37 -14.80 -4.40
N ALA A 473 37.96 -14.78 -3.20
CA ALA A 473 38.13 -15.94 -2.36
C ALA A 473 36.80 -16.64 -1.96
N THR A 474 35.67 -15.95 -2.08
CA THR A 474 34.35 -16.51 -1.74
C THR A 474 33.64 -17.16 -2.92
N PHE A 475 34.05 -16.89 -4.15
CA PHE A 475 33.38 -17.32 -5.36
C PHE A 475 33.18 -18.85 -5.43
N PRO A 476 34.19 -19.70 -5.18
CA PRO A 476 34.03 -21.15 -5.28
C PRO A 476 33.03 -21.75 -4.30
N THR A 477 32.68 -21.01 -3.24
CA THR A 477 31.76 -21.49 -2.20
C THR A 477 30.36 -20.90 -2.34
N LEU A 478 30.25 -19.62 -2.75
CA LEU A 478 28.98 -18.86 -2.73
C LEU A 478 28.32 -18.73 -4.10
N LEU A 479 29.06 -19.05 -5.19
CA LEU A 479 28.54 -18.99 -6.55
C LEU A 479 28.51 -20.40 -7.19
N ALA A 480 27.54 -20.76 -8.05
CA ALA A 480 26.37 -19.98 -8.40
C ALA A 480 25.40 -19.93 -7.21
N PHE A 481 24.55 -18.91 -7.16
CA PHE A 481 23.58 -18.79 -6.09
C PHE A 481 22.57 -19.94 -6.10
N PRO A 482 22.03 -20.38 -4.94
CA PRO A 482 20.89 -21.27 -4.91
C PRO A 482 19.72 -20.72 -5.74
N ALA A 483 19.02 -21.61 -6.45
CA ALA A 483 17.88 -21.23 -7.28
C ALA A 483 16.67 -20.85 -6.40
N LEU A 484 16.70 -19.65 -5.84
CA LEU A 484 15.67 -19.07 -4.98
C LEU A 484 14.97 -17.93 -5.72
N ARG A 485 13.65 -17.93 -5.67
CA ARG A 485 12.86 -16.87 -6.30
C ARG A 485 12.96 -15.56 -5.52
N MET A 486 12.82 -15.62 -4.20
CA MET A 486 12.81 -14.45 -3.29
C MET A 486 14.12 -14.30 -2.52
N GLY A 487 14.79 -15.42 -2.23
CA GLY A 487 16.11 -15.49 -1.64
C GLY A 487 16.17 -15.21 -0.13
N TRP A 488 15.03 -15.19 0.56
CA TRP A 488 15.05 -15.04 2.01
C TRP A 488 15.76 -16.21 2.68
N GLY A 489 16.55 -15.95 3.74
CA GLY A 489 17.37 -16.94 4.39
C GLY A 489 18.74 -17.17 3.77
N LEU A 490 18.97 -16.71 2.52
CA LEU A 490 20.27 -16.86 1.86
C LEU A 490 21.37 -16.07 2.58
N ASP A 491 21.05 -14.87 3.07
CA ASP A 491 21.89 -14.05 3.92
C ASP A 491 22.28 -14.75 5.23
N ALA A 492 21.35 -15.40 5.88
CA ALA A 492 21.62 -16.18 7.09
C ALA A 492 22.53 -17.39 6.82
N HIS A 493 22.32 -18.05 5.67
CA HIS A 493 23.16 -19.18 5.24
C HIS A 493 24.58 -18.73 4.83
N TRP A 494 24.75 -17.70 4.01
CA TRP A 494 26.06 -17.15 3.67
C TRP A 494 26.86 -16.76 4.94
N SER A 495 26.16 -16.20 5.92
CA SER A 495 26.76 -15.79 7.19
C SER A 495 27.25 -17.00 8.01
N ALA A 496 26.55 -18.13 7.96
CA ALA A 496 27.00 -19.37 8.59
C ALA A 496 28.22 -19.94 7.87
N LEU A 497 28.17 -20.04 6.52
CA LEU A 497 29.31 -20.49 5.73
C LEU A 497 30.57 -19.64 5.94
N ALA A 498 30.41 -18.34 6.03
CA ALA A 498 31.52 -17.43 6.30
C ALA A 498 32.18 -17.72 7.68
N ARG A 499 31.38 -18.00 8.71
CA ARG A 499 31.89 -18.39 10.02
C ARG A 499 32.62 -19.74 9.98
N GLU A 500 32.08 -20.72 9.29
CA GLU A 500 32.74 -22.04 9.10
C GLU A 500 34.07 -21.91 8.38
N ARG A 501 34.18 -20.99 7.43
CA ARG A 501 35.39 -20.75 6.62
C ARG A 501 36.38 -19.77 7.30
N GLY A 502 36.03 -19.19 8.44
CA GLY A 502 36.86 -18.16 9.10
C GLY A 502 36.92 -16.85 8.33
N TRP A 503 35.92 -16.55 7.46
CA TRP A 503 35.87 -15.29 6.73
C TRP A 503 35.33 -14.16 7.59
N THR A 504 35.89 -12.97 7.37
CA THR A 504 35.41 -11.75 8.01
C THR A 504 34.26 -11.15 7.20
N ILE A 505 33.09 -11.05 7.82
CA ILE A 505 31.93 -10.34 7.26
C ILE A 505 31.89 -8.94 7.86
N GLY A 506 31.54 -7.92 7.06
CA GLY A 506 31.44 -6.59 7.61
C GLY A 506 30.52 -5.61 6.92
N VAL A 507 30.27 -4.54 7.66
CA VAL A 507 29.46 -3.40 7.22
C VAL A 507 30.36 -2.16 7.12
N VAL A 508 30.37 -1.53 5.94
CA VAL A 508 31.14 -0.31 5.69
C VAL A 508 30.28 0.91 6.03
N ASP A 509 30.49 1.48 7.21
CA ASP A 509 29.78 2.68 7.69
C ASP A 509 30.19 3.96 6.96
N ALA A 510 31.38 4.00 6.38
CA ALA A 510 31.93 5.15 5.66
C ALA A 510 31.28 5.39 4.28
N ALA A 511 30.61 4.38 3.73
CA ALA A 511 29.96 4.45 2.41
C ALA A 511 28.45 4.13 2.48
N PRO A 512 27.64 4.86 3.30
CA PRO A 512 26.27 4.48 3.57
C PRO A 512 25.36 4.73 2.37
N VAL A 513 24.50 3.76 2.06
CA VAL A 513 23.55 3.81 0.94
C VAL A 513 22.11 4.07 1.41
N LEU A 514 21.26 4.51 0.48
CA LEU A 514 19.83 4.67 0.71
C LEU A 514 19.07 3.67 -0.16
N HIS A 515 18.37 2.74 0.48
CA HIS A 515 17.41 1.85 -0.14
C HIS A 515 16.02 2.49 -0.10
N THR A 516 15.43 2.73 -1.26
CA THR A 516 14.25 3.61 -1.39
C THR A 516 12.93 2.87 -1.31
N THR A 517 12.91 1.57 -1.63
CA THR A 517 11.72 0.71 -1.58
C THR A 517 11.70 -0.13 -0.30
N PRO A 518 10.53 -0.33 0.32
CA PRO A 518 10.42 -1.23 1.47
C PRO A 518 10.80 -2.66 1.16
N VAL A 519 11.48 -3.32 2.10
CA VAL A 519 11.84 -4.73 2.00
C VAL A 519 10.56 -5.58 1.82
N GLY A 520 10.57 -6.54 0.89
CA GLY A 520 9.43 -7.42 0.63
C GLY A 520 8.23 -6.77 -0.07
N GLY A 521 8.40 -5.56 -0.63
CA GLY A 521 7.30 -4.79 -1.23
C GLY A 521 6.74 -5.32 -2.55
N GLY A 522 7.26 -6.39 -3.11
CA GLY A 522 6.89 -6.91 -4.45
C GLY A 522 6.33 -8.34 -4.48
N TYR A 523 6.23 -9.04 -3.32
CA TYR A 523 5.80 -10.44 -3.25
C TYR A 523 5.14 -10.74 -1.90
N GLU A 524 4.46 -11.90 -1.82
CA GLU A 524 3.75 -12.33 -0.62
C GLU A 524 4.74 -12.84 0.45
N ARG A 525 4.63 -12.29 1.68
CA ARG A 525 5.53 -12.63 2.79
C ARG A 525 5.47 -14.13 3.15
N ALA A 526 4.28 -14.72 3.16
CA ALA A 526 4.10 -16.13 3.53
C ALA A 526 4.87 -17.06 2.57
N ALA A 527 4.80 -16.80 1.27
CA ALA A 527 5.54 -17.55 0.27
C ALA A 527 7.07 -17.43 0.43
N ALA A 528 7.56 -16.20 0.76
CA ALA A 528 8.98 -15.98 1.00
C ALA A 528 9.49 -16.70 2.27
N VAL A 529 8.68 -16.75 3.32
CA VAL A 529 9.00 -17.50 4.55
C VAL A 529 8.99 -19.00 4.31
N ALA A 530 8.04 -19.52 3.54
CA ALA A 530 7.98 -20.94 3.18
C ALA A 530 9.19 -21.36 2.34
N GLU A 531 9.58 -20.57 1.33
CA GLU A 531 10.80 -20.80 0.54
C GLU A 531 12.04 -20.82 1.44
N ALA A 532 12.17 -19.84 2.34
CA ALA A 532 13.31 -19.75 3.25
C ALA A 532 13.37 -20.94 4.24
N ARG A 533 12.25 -21.38 4.80
CA ARG A 533 12.19 -22.57 5.66
C ARG A 533 12.63 -23.82 4.93
N ALA A 534 12.10 -24.06 3.72
CA ALA A 534 12.48 -25.19 2.90
C ALA A 534 13.98 -25.15 2.55
N PHE A 535 14.50 -23.97 2.20
CA PHE A 535 15.92 -23.78 1.88
C PHE A 535 16.85 -24.04 3.07
N LEU A 536 16.48 -23.58 4.27
CA LEU A 536 17.29 -23.66 5.48
C LEU A 536 17.12 -24.97 6.27
N SER A 537 16.15 -25.83 5.92
CA SER A 537 15.87 -27.06 6.67
C SER A 537 17.07 -28.01 6.78
N GLU A 538 17.95 -28.01 5.77
CA GLU A 538 19.12 -28.88 5.68
C GLU A 538 20.44 -28.09 5.58
N ARG A 539 20.43 -26.79 5.88
CA ARG A 539 21.60 -25.91 5.72
C ARG A 539 21.91 -25.15 6.99
N PRO A 540 23.20 -24.94 7.29
CA PRO A 540 23.59 -24.10 8.41
C PRO A 540 23.15 -22.66 8.15
N TYR A 541 22.68 -21.99 9.20
CA TYR A 541 22.32 -20.57 9.16
C TYR A 541 22.61 -19.89 10.49
N VAL A 542 22.74 -18.56 10.48
CA VAL A 542 22.84 -17.74 11.69
C VAL A 542 21.46 -17.31 12.16
N THR A 543 21.19 -17.47 13.44
CA THR A 543 19.95 -17.04 14.06
C THR A 543 19.89 -15.51 14.21
N ARG A 544 18.69 -14.97 14.43
CA ARG A 544 18.45 -13.55 14.74
C ARG A 544 19.36 -13.02 15.85
N THR A 545 19.57 -13.81 16.88
CA THR A 545 20.42 -13.45 18.02
C THR A 545 21.90 -13.36 17.63
N GLN A 546 22.40 -14.33 16.86
CA GLN A 546 23.76 -14.34 16.35
C GLN A 546 24.04 -13.20 15.37
N ALA A 547 23.06 -12.89 14.50
CA ALA A 547 23.15 -11.80 13.52
C ALA A 547 23.30 -10.40 14.13
N ARG A 548 22.93 -10.19 15.40
CA ARG A 548 23.01 -8.88 16.08
C ARG A 548 24.44 -8.48 16.49
N TRP A 549 25.35 -9.43 16.51
CA TRP A 549 26.73 -9.17 16.96
C TRP A 549 27.50 -8.27 15.98
N SER A 550 28.27 -7.34 16.51
CA SER A 550 29.19 -6.52 15.71
C SER A 550 30.31 -5.93 16.55
N ARG A 551 31.49 -5.78 15.94
CA ARG A 551 32.70 -5.18 16.52
C ARG A 551 33.26 -4.13 15.56
N ARG A 552 33.70 -2.96 16.07
CA ARG A 552 34.38 -1.95 15.24
C ARG A 552 35.75 -2.49 14.82
N LEU A 553 36.10 -2.32 13.56
CA LEU A 553 37.42 -2.62 13.00
C LEU A 553 38.23 -1.35 12.73
N LEU A 554 37.56 -0.28 12.19
CA LEU A 554 38.20 0.98 11.79
C LEU A 554 37.40 2.21 12.26
#